data_443a264a33308b368f86b3bc451f5637
#
_entry.id   443a264a33308b368f86b3bc451f5637
#
_cell.length_a   1.000
_cell.length_b   1.000
_cell.length_c   1.000
_cell.angle_alpha   90.00
_cell.angle_beta   90.00
_cell.angle_gamma   90.00
#
_symmetry.space_group_name_H-M   'P 1'
#
loop_
_entity.id
_entity.type
_entity.pdbx_description
1 polymer ?
#
loop_
_entity_poly.entity_id
_entity_poly.type
_entity_poly.pdbx_seq_one_letter_code
_entity_poly.pdbx_strand_id
1 'polypeptide(L)'
;MDYSLKEVAGRIKDLREAKGYTQEQLAKLCGVSAEDYSILEQGETDFSFTFIYKCAKACGVEVVDILEGTSGTLTSFAITRKGEGLKILKKHGVEYNNLAPKFKDKLAEPFLVKFPYLEEEQNQPIKLNTHNGQEFDVIVKGSL
;
A
#
# COMPACT_ATOMS: atom_id res chain seq x y z
N MET A 1 16.97 -5.12 8.82
CA MET A 1 17.10 -4.34 7.58
C MET A 1 17.84 -3.08 7.94
N ASP A 2 19.06 -2.91 7.45
CA ASP A 2 19.80 -1.66 7.62
C ASP A 2 19.37 -0.71 6.52
N TYR A 3 18.62 0.31 6.87
CA TYR A 3 18.28 1.39 5.93
C TYR A 3 19.52 2.26 5.74
N SER A 4 20.05 2.28 4.52
CA SER A 4 21.13 3.20 4.18
C SER A 4 20.55 4.60 3.95
N LEU A 5 20.99 5.60 4.74
CA LEU A 5 20.60 7.00 4.55
C LEU A 5 20.86 7.46 3.10
N LYS A 6 21.94 6.99 2.49
CA LYS A 6 22.29 7.31 1.08
C LYS A 6 21.28 6.75 0.07
N GLU A 7 20.72 5.56 0.34
CA GLU A 7 19.70 4.99 -0.54
C GLU A 7 18.40 5.78 -0.46
N VAL A 8 17.98 6.16 0.74
CA VAL A 8 16.79 6.99 0.95
C VAL A 8 16.97 8.37 0.31
N ALA A 9 18.14 9.00 0.52
CA ALA A 9 18.49 10.26 -0.12
C ALA A 9 18.47 10.17 -1.65
N GLY A 10 19.04 9.11 -2.21
CA GLY A 10 19.03 8.85 -3.66
C GLY A 10 17.61 8.76 -4.21
N ARG A 11 16.70 8.04 -3.53
CA ARG A 11 15.29 7.94 -3.93
C ARG A 11 14.56 9.29 -3.87
N ILE A 12 14.83 10.09 -2.85
CA ILE A 12 14.26 11.45 -2.74
C ILE A 12 14.73 12.30 -3.91
N LYS A 13 16.02 12.24 -4.25
CA LYS A 13 16.60 12.92 -5.40
C LYS A 13 15.96 12.49 -6.72
N ASP A 14 15.87 11.18 -6.96
CA ASP A 14 15.26 10.62 -8.17
C ASP A 14 13.80 11.06 -8.32
N LEU A 15 13.04 11.06 -7.22
CA LEU A 15 11.65 11.54 -7.20
C LEU A 15 11.55 13.04 -7.48
N ARG A 16 12.46 13.84 -6.91
CA ARG A 16 12.54 15.29 -7.18
C ARG A 16 12.77 15.56 -8.65
N GLU A 17 13.77 14.89 -9.23
CA GLU A 17 14.12 15.04 -10.64
C GLU A 17 13.01 14.57 -11.57
N ALA A 18 12.38 13.44 -11.27
CA ALA A 18 11.23 12.92 -12.02
C ALA A 18 10.03 13.87 -12.02
N LYS A 19 9.86 14.66 -10.95
CA LYS A 19 8.81 15.70 -10.85
C LYS A 19 9.25 17.05 -11.43
N GLY A 20 10.51 17.20 -11.85
CA GLY A 20 11.05 18.44 -12.40
C GLY A 20 11.27 19.54 -11.36
N TYR A 21 11.36 19.20 -10.08
CA TYR A 21 11.61 20.18 -9.02
C TYR A 21 13.12 20.50 -8.90
N THR A 22 13.44 21.77 -8.67
CA THR A 22 14.78 22.15 -8.17
C THR A 22 14.90 21.81 -6.68
N GLN A 23 16.10 21.79 -6.14
CA GLN A 23 16.32 21.59 -4.69
C GLN A 23 15.60 22.64 -3.87
N GLU A 24 15.64 23.91 -4.28
CA GLU A 24 14.96 25.02 -3.59
C GLU A 24 13.43 24.85 -3.60
N GLN A 25 12.87 24.36 -4.72
CA GLN A 25 11.44 24.15 -4.83
C GLN A 25 10.96 23.04 -3.88
N LEU A 26 11.67 21.91 -3.85
CA LEU A 26 11.28 20.81 -2.97
C LEU A 26 11.58 21.14 -1.51
N ALA A 27 12.68 21.84 -1.20
CA ALA A 27 12.99 22.34 0.13
C ALA A 27 11.84 23.20 0.67
N LYS A 28 11.34 24.14 -0.11
CA LYS A 28 10.20 24.99 0.24
C LYS A 28 8.94 24.17 0.52
N LEU A 29 8.63 23.17 -0.29
CA LEU A 29 7.48 22.26 -0.08
C LEU A 29 7.64 21.41 1.18
N CYS A 30 8.87 21.03 1.50
CA CYS A 30 9.19 20.26 2.72
C CYS A 30 9.34 21.15 3.96
N GLY A 31 9.41 22.48 3.79
CA GLY A 31 9.53 23.45 4.89
C GLY A 31 10.90 23.42 5.55
N VAL A 32 11.95 23.20 4.77
CA VAL A 32 13.36 23.31 5.17
C VAL A 32 14.08 24.35 4.32
N SER A 33 15.27 24.80 4.76
CA SER A 33 16.10 25.67 3.93
C SER A 33 16.68 24.91 2.73
N ALA A 34 17.07 25.62 1.68
CA ALA A 34 17.72 24.98 0.52
C ALA A 34 19.08 24.35 0.89
N GLU A 35 19.77 24.96 1.86
CA GLU A 35 21.04 24.46 2.38
C GLU A 35 20.83 23.14 3.15
N ASP A 36 19.87 23.11 4.08
CA ASP A 36 19.52 21.88 4.82
C ASP A 36 19.05 20.78 3.87
N TYR A 37 18.24 21.13 2.87
CA TYR A 37 17.78 20.17 1.88
C TYR A 37 18.96 19.56 1.10
N SER A 38 19.94 20.37 0.70
CA SER A 38 21.13 19.89 -0.01
C SER A 38 21.92 18.88 0.83
N ILE A 39 22.06 19.14 2.14
CA ILE A 39 22.73 18.22 3.07
C ILE A 39 21.93 16.91 3.22
N LEU A 40 20.62 17.01 3.36
CA LEU A 40 19.73 15.84 3.46
C LEU A 40 19.79 15.00 2.18
N GLU A 41 19.79 15.62 1.00
CA GLU A 41 19.86 14.89 -0.29
C GLU A 41 21.23 14.22 -0.52
N GLN A 42 22.29 14.58 0.22
CA GLN A 42 23.57 13.86 0.21
C GLN A 42 23.56 12.59 1.07
N GLY A 43 22.56 12.44 1.95
CA GLY A 43 22.42 11.29 2.84
C GLY A 43 23.50 11.21 3.91
N GLU A 44 24.03 12.35 4.33
CA GLU A 44 25.02 12.46 5.39
C GLU A 44 24.40 12.72 6.77
N THR A 45 23.12 13.11 6.79
CA THR A 45 22.36 13.44 8.00
C THR A 45 21.07 12.65 8.02
N ASP A 46 20.63 12.28 9.21
CA ASP A 46 19.37 11.54 9.41
C ASP A 46 18.14 12.38 9.04
N PHE A 47 17.10 11.72 8.58
CA PHE A 47 15.85 12.36 8.15
C PHE A 47 14.83 12.40 9.28
N SER A 48 14.21 13.55 9.50
CA SER A 48 13.03 13.57 10.35
C SER A 48 11.85 12.91 9.60
N PHE A 49 10.98 12.21 10.33
CA PHE A 49 9.75 11.64 9.76
C PHE A 49 8.90 12.72 9.04
N THR A 50 8.84 13.92 9.63
CA THR A 50 8.12 15.06 9.04
C THR A 50 8.67 15.46 7.67
N PHE A 51 9.99 15.44 7.50
CA PHE A 51 10.64 15.73 6.22
C PHE A 51 10.26 14.66 5.17
N ILE A 52 10.44 13.37 5.49
CA ILE A 52 10.09 12.26 4.59
C ILE A 52 8.61 12.31 4.19
N TYR A 53 7.72 12.54 5.17
CA TYR A 53 6.29 12.68 4.91
C TYR A 53 5.96 13.81 3.94
N LYS A 54 6.58 14.98 4.10
CA LYS A 54 6.39 16.14 3.21
C LYS A 54 6.96 15.88 1.81
N CYS A 55 8.12 15.22 1.70
CA CYS A 55 8.68 14.80 0.42
C CYS A 55 7.74 13.83 -0.31
N ALA A 56 7.24 12.81 0.39
CA ALA A 56 6.30 11.85 -0.16
C ALA A 56 5.04 12.55 -0.69
N LYS A 57 4.45 13.44 0.11
CA LYS A 57 3.28 14.23 -0.28
C LYS A 57 3.55 15.14 -1.48
N ALA A 58 4.69 15.84 -1.51
CA ALA A 58 5.08 16.72 -2.61
C ALA A 58 5.31 15.95 -3.92
N CYS A 59 5.88 14.75 -3.82
CA CYS A 59 6.15 13.88 -4.95
C CYS A 59 4.96 12.98 -5.33
N GLY A 60 3.90 12.93 -4.53
CA GLY A 60 2.71 12.11 -4.80
C GLY A 60 2.99 10.61 -4.69
N VAL A 61 3.81 10.20 -3.72
CA VAL A 61 4.16 8.82 -3.40
C VAL A 61 3.86 8.51 -1.94
N GLU A 62 3.88 7.25 -1.54
CA GLU A 62 3.76 6.87 -0.13
C GLU A 62 5.13 6.96 0.57
N VAL A 63 5.10 7.16 1.91
CA VAL A 63 6.33 7.20 2.72
C VAL A 63 7.14 5.91 2.58
N VAL A 64 6.47 4.78 2.47
CA VAL A 64 7.10 3.47 2.31
C VAL A 64 7.88 3.36 0.99
N ASP A 65 7.43 4.04 -0.08
CA ASP A 65 8.13 4.06 -1.37
C ASP A 65 9.50 4.75 -1.25
N ILE A 66 9.58 5.80 -0.42
CA ILE A 66 10.84 6.48 -0.12
C ILE A 66 11.75 5.60 0.74
N LEU A 67 11.20 4.99 1.78
CA LEU A 67 11.99 4.21 2.75
C LEU A 67 12.46 2.87 2.18
N GLU A 68 11.60 2.12 1.49
CA GLU A 68 11.89 0.76 1.03
C GLU A 68 12.26 0.68 -0.46
N GLY A 69 11.96 1.73 -1.23
CA GLY A 69 12.19 1.73 -2.69
C GLY A 69 11.26 0.79 -3.44
N THR A 70 10.29 0.24 -2.78
CA THR A 70 9.29 -0.63 -3.38
C THR A 70 8.09 0.18 -3.82
N SER A 71 8.22 0.87 -4.94
CA SER A 71 7.08 1.50 -5.61
C SER A 71 6.11 0.41 -6.10
N GLY A 72 5.38 -0.19 -5.17
CA GLY A 72 4.41 -1.25 -5.44
C GLY A 72 3.00 -0.75 -5.69
N THR A 73 2.76 0.56 -5.63
CA THR A 73 1.45 1.16 -5.90
C THR A 73 1.36 1.63 -7.35
N LEU A 74 1.12 0.68 -8.24
CA LEU A 74 0.67 1.01 -9.59
C LEU A 74 -0.76 1.54 -9.48
N THR A 75 -0.95 2.80 -9.87
CA THR A 75 -2.28 3.44 -9.88
C THR A 75 -3.15 2.97 -11.03
N SER A 76 -2.54 2.44 -12.10
CA SER A 76 -3.25 2.03 -13.31
C SER A 76 -3.52 0.52 -13.40
N PHE A 77 -2.66 -0.32 -12.85
CA PHE A 77 -2.89 -1.77 -12.79
C PHE A 77 -2.09 -2.42 -11.65
N ALA A 78 -2.59 -3.56 -11.17
CA ALA A 78 -1.87 -4.44 -10.25
C ALA A 78 -2.07 -5.89 -10.69
N ILE A 79 -1.05 -6.71 -10.54
CA ILE A 79 -1.11 -8.14 -10.85
C ILE A 79 -0.97 -8.92 -9.55
N THR A 80 -1.97 -9.73 -9.25
CA THR A 80 -1.92 -10.70 -8.16
C THR A 80 -2.01 -12.09 -8.78
N ARG A 81 -0.93 -12.86 -8.66
CA ARG A 81 -0.91 -14.24 -9.19
C ARG A 81 -1.62 -15.20 -8.24
N LYS A 82 -1.97 -16.37 -8.74
CA LYS A 82 -2.60 -17.42 -7.94
C LYS A 82 -1.79 -17.71 -6.67
N GLY A 83 -2.43 -17.55 -5.52
CA GLY A 83 -1.80 -17.77 -4.21
C GLY A 83 -1.09 -16.57 -3.59
N GLU A 84 -0.96 -15.45 -4.30
CA GLU A 84 -0.27 -14.23 -3.82
C GLU A 84 -1.22 -13.19 -3.22
N GLY A 85 -2.52 -13.45 -3.15
CA GLY A 85 -3.48 -12.57 -2.52
C GLY A 85 -3.20 -12.40 -1.01
N LEU A 86 -3.57 -11.25 -0.46
CA LEU A 86 -3.47 -11.02 0.98
C LEU A 86 -4.53 -11.88 1.71
N LYS A 87 -4.07 -12.87 2.45
CA LYS A 87 -4.94 -13.79 3.20
C LYS A 87 -5.40 -13.15 4.50
N ILE A 88 -6.71 -13.19 4.73
CA ILE A 88 -7.37 -12.76 5.95
C ILE A 88 -8.20 -13.94 6.44
N LEU A 89 -7.83 -14.51 7.57
CA LEU A 89 -8.61 -15.57 8.23
C LEU A 89 -9.71 -14.90 9.06
N LYS A 90 -10.96 -15.31 8.82
CA LYS A 90 -12.09 -14.94 9.67
C LYS A 90 -12.53 -16.10 10.54
N LYS A 91 -13.49 -15.84 11.45
CA LYS A 91 -14.07 -16.86 12.33
C LYS A 91 -14.65 -18.02 11.52
N HIS A 92 -14.70 -19.20 12.11
CA HIS A 92 -15.23 -20.44 11.50
C HIS A 92 -14.46 -20.95 10.29
N GLY A 93 -13.16 -20.61 10.18
CA GLY A 93 -12.28 -21.13 9.12
C GLY A 93 -12.52 -20.55 7.73
N VAL A 94 -13.32 -19.50 7.61
CA VAL A 94 -13.52 -18.80 6.31
C VAL A 94 -12.27 -18.04 5.93
N GLU A 95 -11.73 -18.35 4.74
CA GLU A 95 -10.54 -17.71 4.19
C GLU A 95 -10.93 -16.64 3.19
N TYR A 96 -10.51 -15.41 3.43
CA TYR A 96 -10.61 -14.30 2.49
C TYR A 96 -9.24 -14.05 1.87
N ASN A 97 -9.14 -14.01 0.55
CA ASN A 97 -7.95 -13.58 -0.17
C ASN A 97 -8.27 -12.28 -0.90
N ASN A 98 -7.72 -11.17 -0.46
CA ASN A 98 -7.82 -9.92 -1.22
C ASN A 98 -6.97 -10.05 -2.48
N LEU A 99 -7.58 -9.91 -3.66
CA LEU A 99 -6.93 -10.07 -4.95
C LEU A 99 -6.30 -8.78 -5.49
N ALA A 100 -6.56 -7.65 -4.85
CA ALA A 100 -5.96 -6.38 -5.23
C ALA A 100 -5.41 -5.60 -4.01
N PRO A 101 -4.57 -6.22 -3.15
CA PRO A 101 -4.12 -5.58 -1.91
C PRO A 101 -3.27 -4.34 -2.16
N LYS A 102 -2.57 -4.28 -3.29
CA LYS A 102 -1.67 -3.19 -3.67
C LYS A 102 -2.31 -2.11 -4.56
N PHE A 103 -3.56 -2.29 -4.96
CA PHE A 103 -4.25 -1.31 -5.80
C PHE A 103 -4.74 -0.14 -4.96
N LYS A 104 -4.37 1.08 -5.36
CA LYS A 104 -4.71 2.31 -4.64
C LYS A 104 -6.08 2.86 -5.07
N ASP A 105 -6.74 3.62 -4.20
CA ASP A 105 -8.01 4.31 -4.47
C ASP A 105 -9.11 3.40 -5.06
N LYS A 106 -9.22 2.19 -4.50
CA LYS A 106 -10.16 1.17 -4.94
C LYS A 106 -11.61 1.60 -4.75
N LEU A 107 -12.39 1.56 -5.84
CA LEU A 107 -13.85 1.70 -5.80
C LEU A 107 -14.55 0.38 -5.40
N ALA A 108 -13.86 -0.76 -5.58
CA ALA A 108 -14.31 -2.08 -5.18
C ALA A 108 -13.13 -2.93 -4.70
N GLU A 109 -13.38 -3.84 -3.77
CA GLU A 109 -12.37 -4.79 -3.28
C GLU A 109 -12.71 -6.21 -3.74
N PRO A 110 -11.92 -6.79 -4.67
CA PRO A 110 -12.12 -8.16 -5.10
C PRO A 110 -11.55 -9.15 -4.08
N PHE A 111 -12.36 -10.11 -3.65
CA PHE A 111 -11.95 -11.19 -2.77
C PHE A 111 -12.19 -12.55 -3.42
N LEU A 112 -11.26 -13.48 -3.24
CA LEU A 112 -11.54 -14.89 -3.38
C LEU A 112 -11.82 -15.45 -1.99
N VAL A 113 -13.07 -15.85 -1.76
CA VAL A 113 -13.53 -16.36 -0.47
C VAL A 113 -13.65 -17.88 -0.55
N LYS A 114 -13.14 -18.57 0.47
CA LYS A 114 -13.28 -20.02 0.61
C LYS A 114 -14.01 -20.31 1.90
N PHE A 115 -15.19 -20.89 1.76
CA PHE A 115 -15.98 -21.39 2.87
C PHE A 115 -15.70 -22.88 3.09
N PRO A 116 -15.29 -23.31 4.27
CA PRO A 116 -15.20 -24.73 4.58
C PRO A 116 -16.62 -25.31 4.72
N TYR A 117 -16.80 -26.56 4.29
CA TYR A 117 -18.00 -27.30 4.66
C TYR A 117 -17.87 -27.75 6.10
N LEU A 118 -18.83 -27.37 6.94
CA LEU A 118 -18.91 -27.75 8.34
C LEU A 118 -20.22 -28.50 8.57
N GLU A 119 -20.13 -29.80 8.79
CA GLU A 119 -21.29 -30.68 8.93
C GLU A 119 -22.20 -30.29 10.12
N GLU A 120 -21.58 -29.87 11.22
CA GLU A 120 -22.25 -29.39 12.42
C GLU A 120 -23.06 -28.11 12.24
N GLU A 121 -22.75 -27.33 11.20
CA GLU A 121 -23.44 -26.06 10.93
C GLU A 121 -24.59 -26.22 9.92
N GLN A 122 -24.74 -27.37 9.27
CA GLN A 122 -25.74 -27.57 8.21
C GLN A 122 -27.19 -27.46 8.70
N ASN A 123 -27.44 -27.75 9.97
CA ASN A 123 -28.74 -27.68 10.58
C ASN A 123 -28.91 -26.49 11.53
N GLN A 124 -27.98 -25.56 11.51
CA GLN A 124 -28.03 -24.33 12.31
C GLN A 124 -28.63 -23.18 11.49
N PRO A 125 -29.28 -22.20 12.15
CA PRO A 125 -29.73 -20.99 11.48
C PRO A 125 -28.56 -20.25 10.88
N ILE A 126 -28.71 -19.76 9.65
CA ILE A 126 -27.68 -18.97 8.98
C ILE A 126 -27.44 -17.68 9.76
N LYS A 127 -26.19 -17.47 10.16
CA LYS A 127 -25.76 -16.22 10.82
C LYS A 127 -25.53 -15.16 9.78
N LEU A 128 -26.42 -14.19 9.70
CA LEU A 128 -26.29 -13.06 8.80
C LEU A 128 -25.26 -12.06 9.33
N ASN A 129 -24.42 -11.55 8.44
CA ASN A 129 -23.55 -10.41 8.67
C ASN A 129 -24.08 -9.23 7.87
N THR A 130 -23.92 -8.03 8.40
CA THR A 130 -24.28 -6.79 7.71
C THR A 130 -23.07 -5.89 7.58
N HIS A 131 -22.96 -5.22 6.46
CA HIS A 131 -21.95 -4.19 6.21
C HIS A 131 -22.54 -3.07 5.34
N ASN A 132 -21.89 -1.93 5.33
CA ASN A 132 -22.23 -0.85 4.41
C ASN A 132 -21.62 -1.13 3.04
N GLY A 133 -22.34 -0.81 1.97
CA GLY A 133 -21.89 -0.97 0.61
C GLY A 133 -22.72 -1.97 -0.20
N GLN A 134 -22.20 -2.31 -1.38
CA GLN A 134 -22.79 -3.29 -2.29
C GLN A 134 -21.84 -4.47 -2.44
N GLU A 135 -22.40 -5.65 -2.58
CA GLU A 135 -21.68 -6.89 -2.75
C GLU A 135 -22.19 -7.60 -4.01
N PHE A 136 -21.29 -8.22 -4.75
CA PHE A 136 -21.61 -9.04 -5.90
C PHE A 136 -20.81 -10.33 -5.80
N ASP A 137 -21.50 -11.46 -5.67
CA ASP A 137 -20.90 -12.76 -5.47
C ASP A 137 -21.03 -13.65 -6.70
N VAL A 138 -19.94 -14.35 -6.99
CA VAL A 138 -19.91 -15.38 -8.05
C VAL A 138 -19.41 -16.69 -7.47
N ILE A 139 -20.20 -17.73 -7.55
CA ILE A 139 -19.79 -19.06 -7.12
C ILE A 139 -18.88 -19.66 -8.19
N VAL A 140 -17.59 -19.81 -7.87
CA VAL A 140 -16.58 -20.39 -8.77
C VAL A 140 -16.54 -21.92 -8.66
N LYS A 141 -16.81 -22.45 -7.46
CA LYS A 141 -16.81 -23.88 -7.19
C LYS A 141 -17.68 -24.18 -5.97
N GLY A 142 -18.47 -25.26 -6.04
CA GLY A 142 -19.38 -25.68 -4.96
C GLY A 142 -20.79 -25.10 -5.13
N SER A 143 -21.51 -25.03 -4.03
CA SER A 143 -22.86 -24.43 -3.92
C SER A 143 -22.99 -23.73 -2.58
N LEU A 144 -23.82 -22.73 -2.50
CA LEU A 144 -24.29 -22.10 -1.27
C LEU A 144 -25.69 -22.58 -0.95
#